data_3661fe990c104a2991923db91ab21a36
#
_entry.id   3661fe990c104a2991923db91ab21a36
#
_cell.length_a   1.000
_cell.length_b   1.000
_cell.length_c   1.000
_cell.angle_alpha   90.00
_cell.angle_beta   90.00
_cell.angle_gamma   90.00
#
_symmetry.space_group_name_H-M   'P 1'
#
loop_
_entity.id
_entity.type
_entity.pdbx_description
1 polymer ?
#
loop_
_entity_poly.entity_id
_entity_poly.type
_entity_poly.pdbx_seq_one_letter_code
_entity_poly.pdbx_strand_id
1 'polypeptide(L)'
;DVYKRQVLDLCLAVAQGEPFLGFPTRQHGTLYLALEDGKSRMQTRLRRLLEGRPAPANMHVMFQAQRLGEGLLEMLGEYLDANPDIHLVCIDTLSKIKPKAKPFDNAYDADYDYMGRLKAFADSRGICVLLVHHTRKSKNPEDSFDNINGSTGILGAADFTIVLDK
;
A
#
# COMPACT_ATOMS: atom_id res chain seq x y z
N ASP A 1 7.38 5.63 -13.02
CA ASP A 1 6.24 5.67 -12.11
C ASP A 1 6.59 6.58 -10.92
N VAL A 2 6.14 7.85 -11.02
CA VAL A 2 6.47 8.89 -10.02
C VAL A 2 5.85 8.55 -8.66
N TYR A 3 4.59 8.14 -8.64
CA TYR A 3 3.85 7.81 -7.41
C TYR A 3 4.44 6.63 -6.61
N LYS A 4 4.99 5.61 -7.27
CA LYS A 4 5.66 4.51 -6.57
C LYS A 4 6.91 4.97 -5.82
N ARG A 5 7.64 5.96 -6.38
CA ARG A 5 8.78 6.57 -5.69
C ARG A 5 8.35 7.39 -4.49
N GLN A 6 7.22 8.12 -4.60
CA GLN A 6 6.68 8.90 -3.48
C GLN A 6 6.24 7.99 -2.32
N VAL A 7 5.57 6.86 -2.61
CA VAL A 7 5.18 5.90 -1.57
C VAL A 7 6.41 5.25 -0.93
N LEU A 8 7.44 4.93 -1.72
CA LEU A 8 8.69 4.39 -1.20
C LEU A 8 9.45 5.42 -0.33
N ASP A 9 9.43 6.70 -0.73
CA ASP A 9 10.00 7.82 0.02
C ASP A 9 9.26 8.03 1.35
N LEU A 10 7.91 7.94 1.35
CA LEU A 10 7.12 7.95 2.58
C LEU A 10 7.54 6.83 3.54
N CYS A 11 7.72 5.60 3.04
CA CYS A 11 8.17 4.48 3.88
C CYS A 11 9.56 4.74 4.48
N LEU A 12 10.49 5.32 3.70
CA LEU A 12 11.80 5.72 4.18
C LEU A 12 11.69 6.82 5.25
N ALA A 13 10.91 7.86 4.99
CA ALA A 13 10.70 8.98 5.91
C ALA A 13 10.15 8.49 7.26
N VAL A 14 9.15 7.60 7.25
CA VAL A 14 8.60 7.00 8.47
C VAL A 14 9.63 6.11 9.16
N ALA A 15 10.39 5.30 8.43
CA ALA A 15 11.42 4.43 9.01
C ALA A 15 12.55 5.24 9.69
N GLN A 16 12.86 6.43 9.16
CA GLN A 16 13.92 7.31 9.67
C GLN A 16 13.39 8.38 10.64
N GLY A 17 12.07 8.61 10.71
CA GLY A 17 11.49 9.74 11.48
C GLY A 17 11.75 11.09 10.81
N GLU A 18 12.01 11.11 9.51
CA GLU A 18 12.25 12.32 8.72
C GLU A 18 10.93 12.91 8.20
N PRO A 19 10.82 14.23 7.98
CA PRO A 19 9.62 14.82 7.39
C PRO A 19 9.33 14.29 5.97
N PHE A 20 8.05 14.09 5.65
CA PHE A 20 7.59 13.76 4.30
C PHE A 20 6.71 14.88 3.74
N LEU A 21 7.06 15.41 2.58
CA LEU A 21 6.37 16.58 1.95
C LEU A 21 6.16 17.77 2.89
N GLY A 22 7.11 18.01 3.80
CA GLY A 22 7.02 19.09 4.78
C GLY A 22 6.23 18.76 6.05
N PHE A 23 5.62 17.60 6.15
CA PHE A 23 4.90 17.13 7.33
C PHE A 23 5.80 16.25 8.22
N PRO A 24 5.81 16.44 9.54
CA PRO A 24 6.58 15.59 10.44
C PRO A 24 6.04 14.15 10.44
N THR A 25 6.95 13.18 10.49
CA THR A 25 6.58 11.77 10.70
C THR A 25 7.01 11.31 12.10
N ARG A 26 6.38 10.24 12.58
CA ARG A 26 6.89 9.49 13.75
C ARG A 26 7.72 8.33 13.26
N GLN A 27 8.85 8.09 13.90
CA GLN A 27 9.70 6.96 13.54
C GLN A 27 9.03 5.63 13.94
N HIS A 28 8.77 4.80 12.95
CA HIS A 28 8.22 3.45 13.11
C HIS A 28 8.80 2.52 12.04
N GLY A 29 8.74 1.23 12.27
CA GLY A 29 9.03 0.24 11.24
C GLY A 29 8.01 0.33 10.10
N THR A 30 8.47 0.02 8.89
CA THR A 30 7.64 0.02 7.68
C THR A 30 7.79 -1.29 6.92
N LEU A 31 6.70 -1.79 6.32
CA LEU A 31 6.69 -2.93 5.44
C LEU A 31 6.16 -2.52 4.06
N TYR A 32 6.97 -2.70 3.02
CA TYR A 32 6.60 -2.43 1.64
C TYR A 32 6.43 -3.76 0.87
N LEU A 33 5.22 -4.07 0.43
CA LEU A 33 4.92 -5.20 -0.45
C LEU A 33 5.07 -4.76 -1.90
N ALA A 34 6.22 -5.08 -2.52
CA ALA A 34 6.56 -4.75 -3.91
C ALA A 34 6.09 -5.87 -4.85
N LEU A 35 4.79 -5.98 -5.10
CA LEU A 35 4.19 -7.11 -5.81
C LEU A 35 4.22 -6.98 -7.35
N GLU A 36 4.59 -5.81 -7.86
CA GLU A 36 4.77 -5.57 -9.30
C GLU A 36 6.23 -5.34 -9.70
N ASP A 37 7.08 -5.00 -8.74
CA ASP A 37 8.48 -4.68 -8.99
C ASP A 37 9.41 -5.84 -8.61
N GLY A 38 10.42 -6.07 -9.44
CA GLY A 38 11.51 -7.01 -9.11
C GLY A 38 12.53 -6.39 -8.15
N LYS A 39 13.28 -7.25 -7.44
CA LYS A 39 14.33 -6.85 -6.46
C LYS A 39 15.32 -5.82 -7.02
N SER A 40 15.83 -6.03 -8.23
CA SER A 40 16.81 -5.13 -8.86
C SER A 40 16.25 -3.71 -9.06
N ARG A 41 14.99 -3.59 -9.51
CA ARG A 41 14.34 -2.29 -9.71
C ARG A 41 14.10 -1.58 -8.37
N MET A 42 13.66 -2.31 -7.36
CA MET A 42 13.47 -1.80 -6.00
C MET A 42 14.80 -1.31 -5.40
N GLN A 43 15.86 -2.09 -5.51
CA GLN A 43 17.21 -1.69 -5.05
C GLN A 43 17.68 -0.41 -5.75
N THR A 44 17.47 -0.28 -7.07
CA THR A 44 17.86 0.91 -7.82
C THR A 44 17.10 2.15 -7.33
N ARG A 45 15.80 2.02 -7.05
CA ARG A 45 15.00 3.12 -6.51
C ARG A 45 15.43 3.52 -5.11
N LEU A 46 15.65 2.55 -4.22
CA LEU A 46 16.13 2.78 -2.86
C LEU A 46 17.50 3.48 -2.85
N ARG A 47 18.46 3.01 -3.67
CA ARG A 47 19.76 3.66 -3.77
C ARG A 47 19.68 5.12 -4.19
N ARG A 48 18.75 5.46 -5.10
CA ARG A 48 18.54 6.85 -5.53
C ARG A 48 17.95 7.73 -4.43
N LEU A 49 16.99 7.19 -3.65
CA LEU A 49 16.37 7.92 -2.54
C LEU A 49 17.32 8.07 -1.35
N LEU A 50 18.13 7.06 -1.10
CA LEU A 50 19.09 7.07 0.01
C LEU A 50 20.34 7.92 -0.26
N GLU A 51 20.65 8.24 -1.53
CA GLU A 51 21.80 9.07 -1.90
C GLU A 51 23.13 8.62 -1.24
N GLY A 52 23.33 7.30 -1.19
CA GLY A 52 24.51 6.69 -0.55
C GLY A 52 24.38 6.43 0.95
N ARG A 53 23.30 6.88 1.59
CA ARG A 53 23.03 6.54 2.99
C ARG A 53 22.65 5.05 3.12
N PRO A 54 22.94 4.39 4.25
CA PRO A 54 22.51 3.02 4.48
C PRO A 54 20.97 2.94 4.60
N ALA A 55 20.41 1.83 4.12
CA ALA A 55 18.98 1.59 4.32
C ALA A 55 18.67 1.39 5.82
N PRO A 56 17.57 1.97 6.33
CA PRO A 56 17.18 1.80 7.71
C PRO A 56 16.82 0.33 7.99
N ALA A 57 17.27 -0.22 9.11
CA ALA A 57 17.06 -1.63 9.46
C ALA A 57 15.58 -1.98 9.71
N ASN A 58 14.77 -1.00 10.09
CA ASN A 58 13.33 -1.13 10.34
C ASN A 58 12.46 -0.90 9.08
N MET A 59 13.06 -0.81 7.90
CA MET A 59 12.35 -0.81 6.63
C MET A 59 12.41 -2.21 6.00
N HIS A 60 11.30 -2.87 5.93
CA HIS A 60 11.14 -4.22 5.40
C HIS A 60 10.54 -4.20 3.99
N VAL A 61 10.97 -5.10 3.12
CA VAL A 61 10.44 -5.23 1.75
C VAL A 61 10.13 -6.68 1.43
N MET A 62 8.90 -6.96 1.01
CA MET A 62 8.47 -8.26 0.50
C MET A 62 8.14 -8.18 -0.98
N PHE A 63 8.44 -9.22 -1.74
CA PHE A 63 8.20 -9.30 -3.19
C PHE A 63 7.10 -10.29 -3.56
N GLN A 64 6.55 -10.99 -2.59
CA GLN A 64 5.48 -11.95 -2.76
C GLN A 64 4.49 -11.82 -1.61
N ALA A 65 3.23 -11.99 -1.91
CA ALA A 65 2.15 -12.05 -0.93
C ALA A 65 1.03 -12.93 -1.47
N GLN A 66 0.25 -13.51 -0.57
CA GLN A 66 -0.99 -14.19 -0.88
C GLN A 66 -2.09 -13.18 -1.20
N ARG A 67 -3.22 -13.64 -1.73
CA ARG A 67 -4.39 -12.80 -1.96
C ARG A 67 -5.25 -12.74 -0.70
N LEU A 68 -6.08 -11.70 -0.63
CA LEU A 68 -7.14 -11.62 0.36
C LEU A 68 -8.08 -12.83 0.22
N GLY A 69 -8.35 -13.49 1.35
CA GLY A 69 -9.07 -14.75 1.38
C GLY A 69 -8.26 -16.01 1.01
N GLU A 70 -6.98 -15.85 0.64
CA GLU A 70 -6.06 -16.95 0.36
C GLU A 70 -4.86 -16.95 1.35
N GLY A 71 -4.96 -16.24 2.50
CA GLY A 71 -3.95 -16.23 3.56
C GLY A 71 -3.15 -14.93 3.72
N LEU A 72 -3.50 -13.83 3.02
CA LEU A 72 -2.78 -12.56 3.14
C LEU A 72 -2.77 -12.00 4.56
N LEU A 73 -3.94 -11.96 5.21
CA LEU A 73 -4.06 -11.35 6.54
C LEU A 73 -3.36 -12.18 7.61
N GLU A 74 -3.40 -13.50 7.48
CA GLU A 74 -2.68 -14.44 8.33
C GLU A 74 -1.16 -14.24 8.19
N MET A 75 -0.65 -14.20 6.96
CA MET A 75 0.77 -13.95 6.67
C MET A 75 1.23 -12.59 7.21
N LEU A 76 0.44 -11.52 6.98
CA LEU A 76 0.76 -10.19 7.51
C LEU A 76 0.70 -10.19 9.04
N GLY A 77 -0.28 -10.89 9.63
CA GLY A 77 -0.42 -11.02 11.07
C GLY A 77 0.82 -11.62 11.71
N GLU A 78 1.25 -12.78 11.25
CA GLU A 78 2.46 -13.47 11.73
C GLU A 78 3.71 -12.61 11.58
N TYR A 79 3.83 -11.90 10.44
CA TYR A 79 4.98 -11.04 10.21
C TYR A 79 5.02 -9.82 11.13
N LEU A 80 3.87 -9.19 11.38
CA LEU A 80 3.74 -8.04 12.29
C LEU A 80 3.94 -8.45 13.76
N ASP A 81 3.50 -9.65 14.15
CA ASP A 81 3.74 -10.19 15.48
C ASP A 81 5.23 -10.41 15.76
N ALA A 82 6.00 -10.80 14.73
CA ALA A 82 7.45 -10.92 14.78
C ALA A 82 8.20 -9.57 14.68
N ASN A 83 7.53 -8.52 14.21
CA ASN A 83 8.11 -7.17 14.00
C ASN A 83 7.14 -6.09 14.52
N PRO A 84 6.95 -5.98 15.84
CA PRO A 84 5.91 -5.13 16.45
C PRO A 84 6.15 -3.62 16.31
N ASP A 85 7.31 -3.20 15.86
CA ASP A 85 7.64 -1.80 15.55
C ASP A 85 7.06 -1.32 14.22
N ILE A 86 6.58 -2.23 13.36
CA ILE A 86 5.97 -1.88 12.07
C ILE A 86 4.57 -1.29 12.29
N HIS A 87 4.39 -0.02 11.91
CA HIS A 87 3.11 0.69 11.98
C HIS A 87 2.61 1.19 10.62
N LEU A 88 3.40 1.05 9.55
CA LEU A 88 3.01 1.38 8.18
C LEU A 88 3.24 0.17 7.27
N VAL A 89 2.18 -0.32 6.65
CA VAL A 89 2.21 -1.39 5.63
C VAL A 89 1.78 -0.79 4.30
N CYS A 90 2.69 -0.76 3.32
CA CYS A 90 2.39 -0.31 1.96
C CYS A 90 2.24 -1.48 1.02
N ILE A 91 1.15 -1.54 0.25
CA ILE A 91 0.87 -2.62 -0.70
C ILE A 91 0.86 -2.07 -2.13
N ASP A 92 1.86 -2.42 -2.92
CA ASP A 92 2.02 -2.02 -4.32
C ASP A 92 1.92 -3.26 -5.24
N THR A 93 0.74 -3.57 -5.77
CA THR A 93 -0.49 -2.79 -5.83
C THR A 93 -1.70 -3.60 -5.34
N LEU A 94 -2.80 -2.89 -5.06
CA LEU A 94 -4.08 -3.50 -4.67
C LEU A 94 -4.51 -4.63 -5.62
N SER A 95 -4.36 -4.47 -6.94
CA SER A 95 -4.74 -5.48 -7.93
C SER A 95 -4.07 -6.85 -7.73
N LYS A 96 -2.90 -6.89 -7.09
CA LYS A 96 -2.15 -8.13 -6.83
C LYS A 96 -2.71 -8.92 -5.67
N ILE A 97 -3.35 -8.25 -4.71
CA ILE A 97 -3.92 -8.87 -3.52
C ILE A 97 -5.45 -9.03 -3.58
N LYS A 98 -6.13 -8.45 -4.57
CA LYS A 98 -7.57 -8.64 -4.76
C LYS A 98 -7.92 -10.13 -4.82
N PRO A 99 -9.04 -10.57 -4.18
CA PRO A 99 -9.59 -11.90 -4.36
C PRO A 99 -9.85 -12.18 -5.85
N LYS A 100 -9.80 -13.44 -6.24
CA LYS A 100 -10.26 -13.82 -7.59
C LYS A 100 -11.77 -13.59 -7.68
N ALA A 101 -12.20 -12.89 -8.74
CA ALA A 101 -13.62 -12.67 -8.99
C ALA A 101 -14.35 -14.03 -9.15
N LYS A 102 -15.49 -14.17 -8.48
CA LYS A 102 -16.38 -15.30 -8.68
C LYS A 102 -17.43 -14.93 -9.73
N PRO A 103 -17.89 -15.91 -10.55
CA PRO A 103 -19.02 -15.68 -11.45
C PRO A 103 -20.22 -15.16 -10.65
N PHE A 104 -20.88 -14.10 -11.16
CA PHE A 104 -22.05 -13.47 -10.56
C PHE A 104 -21.85 -12.59 -9.32
N ASP A 105 -20.62 -12.36 -8.84
CA ASP A 105 -20.40 -11.39 -7.76
C ASP A 105 -20.67 -9.96 -8.26
N ASN A 106 -21.39 -9.18 -7.45
CA ASN A 106 -21.46 -7.73 -7.64
C ASN A 106 -20.09 -7.13 -7.30
N ALA A 107 -19.47 -6.46 -8.29
CA ALA A 107 -18.12 -5.90 -8.11
C ALA A 107 -18.05 -4.88 -6.96
N TYR A 108 -19.12 -4.11 -6.74
CA TYR A 108 -19.19 -3.13 -5.64
C TYR A 108 -19.14 -3.83 -4.29
N ASP A 109 -20.03 -4.80 -4.07
CA ASP A 109 -20.13 -5.51 -2.81
C ASP A 109 -18.86 -6.29 -2.49
N ALA A 110 -18.27 -6.92 -3.51
CA ALA A 110 -17.00 -7.63 -3.39
C ALA A 110 -15.85 -6.68 -3.03
N ASP A 111 -15.75 -5.53 -3.70
CA ASP A 111 -14.71 -4.52 -3.42
C ASP A 111 -14.89 -3.94 -2.01
N TYR A 112 -16.10 -3.65 -1.59
CA TYR A 112 -16.41 -3.14 -0.25
C TYR A 112 -16.08 -4.15 0.86
N ASP A 113 -16.43 -5.43 0.67
CA ASP A 113 -16.17 -6.50 1.64
C ASP A 113 -14.67 -6.69 1.90
N TYR A 114 -13.87 -6.87 0.84
CA TYR A 114 -12.44 -7.11 1.05
C TYR A 114 -11.70 -5.88 1.59
N MET A 115 -12.11 -4.67 1.22
CA MET A 115 -11.56 -3.44 1.79
C MET A 115 -11.94 -3.31 3.27
N GLY A 116 -13.19 -3.64 3.63
CA GLY A 116 -13.63 -3.69 5.03
C GLY A 116 -12.83 -4.66 5.88
N ARG A 117 -12.49 -5.84 5.34
CA ARG A 117 -11.62 -6.82 6.03
C ARG A 117 -10.20 -6.29 6.24
N LEU A 118 -9.63 -5.61 5.25
CA LEU A 118 -8.31 -4.97 5.37
C LEU A 118 -8.32 -3.86 6.41
N LYS A 119 -9.38 -3.02 6.40
CA LYS A 119 -9.56 -1.97 7.39
C LYS A 119 -9.67 -2.56 8.80
N ALA A 120 -10.54 -3.54 9.01
CA ALA A 120 -10.68 -4.19 10.31
C ALA A 120 -9.37 -4.80 10.82
N PHE A 121 -8.57 -5.37 9.93
CA PHE A 121 -7.23 -5.87 10.24
C PHE A 121 -6.30 -4.72 10.69
N ALA A 122 -6.27 -3.61 9.96
CA ALA A 122 -5.46 -2.44 10.30
C ALA A 122 -5.86 -1.85 11.66
N ASP A 123 -7.15 -1.65 11.87
CA ASP A 123 -7.72 -1.09 13.11
C ASP A 123 -7.41 -1.98 14.32
N SER A 124 -7.56 -3.30 14.19
CA SER A 124 -7.29 -4.25 15.27
C SER A 124 -5.83 -4.28 15.72
N ARG A 125 -4.91 -3.86 14.86
CA ARG A 125 -3.47 -3.84 15.11
C ARG A 125 -2.90 -2.44 15.35
N GLY A 126 -3.71 -1.39 15.21
CA GLY A 126 -3.28 0.00 15.34
C GLY A 126 -2.23 0.40 14.30
N ILE A 127 -2.33 -0.10 13.08
CA ILE A 127 -1.41 0.18 11.97
C ILE A 127 -2.10 0.95 10.85
N CYS A 128 -1.29 1.63 10.03
CA CYS A 128 -1.75 2.20 8.77
C CYS A 128 -1.48 1.22 7.62
N VAL A 129 -2.50 0.90 6.83
CA VAL A 129 -2.37 0.15 5.57
C VAL A 129 -2.58 1.10 4.40
N LEU A 130 -1.52 1.37 3.63
CA LEU A 130 -1.56 2.22 2.45
C LEU A 130 -1.61 1.34 1.20
N LEU A 131 -2.64 1.52 0.38
CA LEU A 131 -2.84 0.77 -0.86
C LEU A 131 -2.48 1.64 -2.07
N VAL A 132 -1.57 1.16 -2.89
CA VAL A 132 -1.30 1.76 -4.20
C VAL A 132 -2.27 1.18 -5.21
N HIS A 133 -2.93 2.06 -5.97
CA HIS A 133 -3.88 1.64 -7.00
C HIS A 133 -3.73 2.49 -8.26
N HIS A 134 -4.03 1.91 -9.42
CA HIS A 134 -3.97 2.63 -10.69
C HIS A 134 -5.29 3.33 -11.01
N THR A 135 -5.21 4.50 -11.62
CA THR A 135 -6.36 5.17 -12.21
C THR A 135 -6.76 4.52 -13.55
N ARG A 136 -7.98 4.74 -14.01
CA ARG A 136 -8.46 4.30 -15.33
C ARG A 136 -7.70 5.00 -16.45
N LYS A 137 -7.61 4.37 -17.60
CA LYS A 137 -6.97 4.98 -18.79
C LYS A 137 -7.78 6.14 -19.38
N SER A 138 -9.12 6.06 -19.36
CA SER A 138 -10.00 7.16 -19.73
C SER A 138 -10.22 8.06 -18.53
N LYS A 139 -9.67 9.27 -18.57
CA LYS A 139 -9.80 10.23 -17.49
C LYS A 139 -11.09 11.02 -17.62
N ASN A 140 -11.81 11.19 -16.51
CA ASN A 140 -12.80 12.23 -16.34
C ASN A 140 -12.05 13.47 -15.81
N PRO A 141 -11.96 14.58 -16.59
CA PRO A 141 -11.25 15.77 -16.14
C PRO A 141 -11.99 16.54 -15.04
N GLU A 142 -13.28 16.30 -14.85
CA GLU A 142 -14.11 16.99 -13.87
C GLU A 142 -14.08 16.38 -12.46
N ASP A 143 -13.80 15.06 -12.38
CA ASP A 143 -13.68 14.34 -11.10
C ASP A 143 -12.53 13.34 -11.10
N SER A 144 -11.48 13.69 -10.36
CA SER A 144 -10.30 12.81 -10.22
C SER A 144 -10.60 11.51 -9.48
N PHE A 145 -11.62 11.47 -8.62
CA PHE A 145 -12.00 10.26 -7.89
C PHE A 145 -12.71 9.24 -8.78
N ASP A 146 -13.47 9.70 -9.78
CA ASP A 146 -14.07 8.84 -10.81
C ASP A 146 -13.01 8.10 -11.64
N ASN A 147 -11.79 8.59 -11.65
CA ASN A 147 -10.68 7.99 -12.38
C ASN A 147 -10.08 6.77 -11.66
N ILE A 148 -10.47 6.46 -10.43
CA ILE A 148 -9.96 5.29 -9.71
C ILE A 148 -10.48 4.02 -10.38
N ASN A 149 -9.55 3.13 -10.69
CA ASN A 149 -9.89 1.86 -11.35
C ASN A 149 -10.56 0.89 -10.36
N GLY A 150 -11.76 0.46 -10.64
CA GLY A 150 -12.55 -0.42 -9.78
C GLY A 150 -13.94 0.14 -9.52
N SER A 151 -14.61 -0.39 -8.52
CA SER A 151 -15.90 0.13 -8.08
C SER A 151 -15.72 1.24 -7.05
N THR A 152 -16.75 2.06 -6.86
CA THR A 152 -16.81 3.06 -5.78
C THR A 152 -16.77 2.43 -4.38
N GLY A 153 -16.94 1.11 -4.27
CA GLY A 153 -16.78 0.34 -3.03
C GLY A 153 -15.37 0.43 -2.44
N ILE A 154 -14.34 0.58 -3.28
CA ILE A 154 -12.95 0.79 -2.80
C ILE A 154 -12.85 2.12 -2.04
N LEU A 155 -13.42 3.19 -2.59
CA LEU A 155 -13.40 4.53 -1.98
C LEU A 155 -14.23 4.59 -0.70
N GLY A 156 -15.42 3.96 -0.72
CA GLY A 156 -16.36 3.99 0.41
C GLY A 156 -15.83 3.30 1.68
N ALA A 157 -14.86 2.39 1.55
CA ALA A 157 -14.26 1.68 2.66
C ALA A 157 -12.90 2.26 3.12
N ALA A 158 -12.32 3.22 2.38
CA ALA A 158 -11.07 3.87 2.75
C ALA A 158 -11.31 5.06 3.69
N ASP A 159 -10.49 5.20 4.73
CA ASP A 159 -10.54 6.37 5.63
C ASP A 159 -10.05 7.64 4.93
N PHE A 160 -9.12 7.48 4.01
CA PHE A 160 -8.49 8.58 3.29
C PHE A 160 -8.03 8.14 1.90
N THR A 161 -8.15 9.03 0.92
CA THR A 161 -7.72 8.76 -0.45
C THR A 161 -6.94 9.93 -1.01
N ILE A 162 -5.79 9.65 -1.64
CA ILE A 162 -4.98 10.64 -2.35
C ILE A 162 -4.97 10.27 -3.82
N VAL A 163 -5.36 11.21 -4.68
CA VAL A 163 -5.22 11.08 -6.13
C VAL A 163 -4.03 11.90 -6.58
N LEU A 164 -3.07 11.26 -7.25
CA LEU A 164 -1.90 11.92 -7.83
C LEU A 164 -2.09 12.02 -9.33
N ASP A 165 -2.31 13.24 -9.81
CA ASP A 165 -2.37 13.56 -11.23
C ASP A 165 -1.02 14.10 -11.75
N LYS A 166 -0.79 13.87 -13.06
CA LYS A 166 0.37 14.42 -13.80
C LYS A 166 0.01 15.72 -14.48
#